data_69421bea61a5576fa2c301b5f2da8f39
#
_entry.id   69421bea61a5576fa2c301b5f2da8f39
#
_cell.length_a   1.000
_cell.length_b   1.000
_cell.length_c   1.000
_cell.angle_alpha   90.00
_cell.angle_beta   90.00
_cell.angle_gamma   90.00
#
_symmetry.space_group_name_H-M   'P 1'
#
loop_
_entity.id
_entity.type
_entity.pdbx_description
1 polymer ?
#
loop_
_entity_poly.entity_id
_entity_poly.type
_entity_poly.pdbx_seq_one_letter_code
_entity_poly.pdbx_strand_id
1 'polypeptide(L)'
;MFDNLSERLERSFKILKGEGRITEINVAETLKDVRRALLDADVNYKVAKSFTDQVKAKALGQNVLTAVKPGQLLVKIVHDELAQLMGGQATDINLKGRPAVILMAGLNGAGKTTLSGKLALLLKNKRGRKPLLVACDVYRPAAVEQLRVLAEQIEVPIYMNLECKDPVQIAREGIHEAKAKGYDTVIVDTAGRLAIDEELMREIAAIKEAAQPDETLFVVDAMTGQDAVNTAKEFNERLDFDGVVLTKLDGDTRGGAALSIRTVVDKPIKFVGTGEKMEALDVFHPERMADRILGMGDIVSLVERAQEQYDEKEAQRLQRRIQKNQFDFNDFLAQIQQIKKMGNLKDLASMIPGVGKALKDVDIDDDAFKGIEAIILSMTPKERQHPEILNQSRKMRIAKGSGTSIQEVNRLVKQFDQTRKMMKMMTGSKMKSMMGKMPQMPGMPKLK
;
A
#
# COMPACT_ATOMS: atom_id res chain seq x y z
N MET A 1 -5.89 7.11 3.59
CA MET A 1 -5.64 6.05 4.60
C MET A 1 -5.51 6.69 5.98
N PHE A 2 -6.33 6.32 6.95
CA PHE A 2 -6.33 6.83 8.33
C PHE A 2 -6.51 8.36 8.53
N ASP A 3 -6.94 9.10 7.53
CA ASP A 3 -6.92 10.56 7.55
C ASP A 3 -7.71 11.18 8.73
N ASN A 4 -8.91 10.64 9.01
CA ASN A 4 -9.73 11.12 10.12
C ASN A 4 -9.08 10.85 11.49
N LEU A 5 -8.52 9.65 11.67
CA LEU A 5 -7.86 9.26 12.91
C LEU A 5 -6.59 10.10 13.12
N SER A 6 -5.75 10.22 12.09
CA SER A 6 -4.52 11.00 12.14
C SER A 6 -4.76 12.47 12.50
N GLU A 7 -5.76 13.11 11.88
CA GLU A 7 -6.10 14.50 12.17
C GLU A 7 -6.52 14.72 13.63
N ARG A 8 -7.35 13.81 14.17
CA ARG A 8 -7.81 13.89 15.55
C ARG A 8 -6.68 13.66 16.55
N LEU A 9 -5.85 12.65 16.32
CA LEU A 9 -4.69 12.38 17.17
C LEU A 9 -3.68 13.53 17.15
N GLU A 10 -3.41 14.10 15.98
CA GLU A 10 -2.52 15.27 15.89
C GLU A 10 -3.07 16.49 16.65
N ARG A 11 -4.38 16.75 16.58
CA ARG A 11 -4.99 17.84 17.37
C ARG A 11 -4.80 17.61 18.86
N SER A 12 -5.04 16.40 19.34
CA SER A 12 -4.87 16.03 20.75
C SER A 12 -3.41 16.21 21.21
N PHE A 13 -2.45 15.84 20.39
CA PHE A 13 -1.02 16.00 20.72
C PHE A 13 -0.47 17.41 20.50
N LYS A 14 -1.09 18.24 19.65
CA LYS A 14 -0.65 19.61 19.40
C LYS A 14 -0.75 20.46 20.66
N ILE A 15 -1.79 20.23 21.46
CA ILE A 15 -2.01 20.92 22.75
C ILE A 15 -0.82 20.61 23.67
N LEU A 16 -0.42 19.35 23.80
CA LEU A 16 0.70 18.94 24.64
C LEU A 16 2.08 19.39 24.15
N LYS A 17 2.28 19.49 22.82
CA LYS A 17 3.55 19.95 22.24
C LYS A 17 3.84 21.43 22.52
N GLY A 18 2.79 22.22 22.78
CA GLY A 18 2.93 23.66 23.08
C GLY A 18 3.09 24.00 24.56
N GLU A 19 2.87 23.04 25.46
CA GLU A 19 2.97 23.29 26.90
C GLU A 19 4.37 22.98 27.43
N GLY A 20 4.98 23.95 28.10
CA GLY A 20 6.30 23.79 28.70
C GLY A 20 6.34 22.84 29.91
N ARG A 21 5.17 22.51 30.49
CA ARG A 21 5.00 21.53 31.57
C ARG A 21 3.75 20.70 31.30
N ILE A 22 3.89 19.38 31.41
CA ILE A 22 2.79 18.43 31.33
C ILE A 22 2.44 17.95 32.73
N THR A 23 1.16 17.93 33.06
CA THR A 23 0.62 17.43 34.35
C THR A 23 -0.10 16.12 34.15
N GLU A 24 -0.35 15.36 35.20
CA GLU A 24 -1.20 14.15 35.13
C GLU A 24 -2.60 14.45 34.56
N ILE A 25 -3.13 15.64 34.85
CA ILE A 25 -4.44 16.06 34.37
C ILE A 25 -4.40 16.20 32.85
N ASN A 26 -3.39 16.90 32.31
CA ASN A 26 -3.25 17.12 30.85
C ASN A 26 -3.05 15.78 30.12
N VAL A 27 -2.28 14.85 30.70
CA VAL A 27 -2.11 13.49 30.13
C VAL A 27 -3.45 12.75 30.13
N ALA A 28 -4.21 12.79 31.23
CA ALA A 28 -5.50 12.12 31.33
C ALA A 28 -6.53 12.70 30.35
N GLU A 29 -6.58 14.02 30.18
CA GLU A 29 -7.45 14.68 29.21
C GLU A 29 -7.07 14.30 27.76
N THR A 30 -5.78 14.35 27.44
CA THR A 30 -5.31 13.95 26.11
C THR A 30 -5.63 12.50 25.83
N LEU A 31 -5.44 11.59 26.77
CA LEU A 31 -5.76 10.17 26.59
C LEU A 31 -7.28 9.93 26.47
N LYS A 32 -8.10 10.78 27.09
CA LYS A 32 -9.55 10.75 26.88
C LYS A 32 -9.91 11.14 25.43
N ASP A 33 -9.25 12.16 24.90
CA ASP A 33 -9.45 12.59 23.50
C ASP A 33 -8.90 11.53 22.52
N VAL A 34 -7.76 10.94 22.81
CA VAL A 34 -7.20 9.80 22.04
C VAL A 34 -8.20 8.65 22.03
N ARG A 35 -8.77 8.26 23.19
CA ARG A 35 -9.79 7.21 23.26
C ARG A 35 -11.01 7.54 22.42
N ARG A 36 -11.49 8.79 22.48
CA ARG A 36 -12.59 9.24 21.66
C ARG A 36 -12.26 9.16 20.17
N ALA A 37 -11.05 9.59 19.76
CA ALA A 37 -10.60 9.50 18.38
C ALA A 37 -10.56 8.06 17.87
N LEU A 38 -10.11 7.11 18.70
CA LEU A 38 -10.11 5.68 18.37
C LEU A 38 -11.54 5.13 18.22
N LEU A 39 -12.47 5.51 19.11
CA LEU A 39 -13.87 5.08 19.02
C LEU A 39 -14.56 5.65 17.78
N ASP A 40 -14.33 6.92 17.46
CA ASP A 40 -14.83 7.57 16.25
C ASP A 40 -14.22 6.99 14.97
N ALA A 41 -13.04 6.39 15.09
CA ALA A 41 -12.39 5.60 14.03
C ALA A 41 -12.88 4.14 13.97
N ASP A 42 -13.96 3.81 14.69
CA ASP A 42 -14.56 2.48 14.71
C ASP A 42 -13.65 1.38 15.32
N VAL A 43 -12.77 1.76 16.26
CA VAL A 43 -11.98 0.81 17.04
C VAL A 43 -12.85 0.20 18.13
N ASN A 44 -12.70 -1.10 18.37
CA ASN A 44 -13.43 -1.81 19.44
C ASN A 44 -13.21 -1.13 20.80
N TYR A 45 -14.30 -0.92 21.56
CA TYR A 45 -14.25 -0.21 22.83
C TYR A 45 -13.25 -0.81 23.84
N LYS A 46 -13.23 -2.14 23.96
CA LYS A 46 -12.30 -2.84 24.89
C LYS A 46 -10.85 -2.61 24.48
N VAL A 47 -10.58 -2.63 23.17
CA VAL A 47 -9.26 -2.36 22.59
C VAL A 47 -8.84 -0.91 22.86
N ALA A 48 -9.70 0.07 22.55
CA ALA A 48 -9.42 1.48 22.78
C ALA A 48 -9.20 1.81 24.26
N LYS A 49 -9.97 1.19 25.16
CA LYS A 49 -9.80 1.34 26.61
C LYS A 49 -8.47 0.76 27.07
N SER A 50 -8.20 -0.51 26.76
CA SER A 50 -6.95 -1.17 27.14
C SER A 50 -5.73 -0.41 26.66
N PHE A 51 -5.74 0.05 25.40
CA PHE A 51 -4.69 0.86 24.82
C PHE A 51 -4.41 2.14 25.62
N THR A 52 -5.44 2.93 25.90
CA THR A 52 -5.25 4.19 26.65
C THR A 52 -4.83 3.96 28.09
N ASP A 53 -5.26 2.86 28.70
CA ASP A 53 -4.87 2.51 30.07
C ASP A 53 -3.37 2.06 30.11
N GLN A 54 -2.90 1.33 29.10
CA GLN A 54 -1.48 0.96 28.94
C GLN A 54 -0.60 2.17 28.68
N VAL A 55 -1.00 3.07 27.78
CA VAL A 55 -0.28 4.33 27.52
C VAL A 55 -0.17 5.14 28.81
N LYS A 56 -1.26 5.27 29.59
CA LYS A 56 -1.26 5.96 30.87
C LYS A 56 -0.26 5.36 31.86
N ALA A 57 -0.30 4.03 32.03
CA ALA A 57 0.61 3.34 32.92
C ALA A 57 2.08 3.55 32.54
N LYS A 58 2.43 3.44 31.24
CA LYS A 58 3.78 3.68 30.74
C LYS A 58 4.20 5.13 30.87
N ALA A 59 3.32 6.08 30.60
CA ALA A 59 3.60 7.51 30.77
C ALA A 59 3.94 7.88 32.22
N LEU A 60 3.24 7.33 33.19
CA LEU A 60 3.53 7.51 34.62
C LEU A 60 4.83 6.79 35.02
N GLY A 61 5.04 5.56 34.57
CA GLY A 61 6.22 4.75 34.90
C GLY A 61 7.53 5.29 34.31
N GLN A 62 7.49 5.97 33.17
CA GLN A 62 8.68 6.57 32.53
C GLN A 62 8.93 8.04 32.96
N ASN A 63 8.24 8.52 33.99
CA ASN A 63 8.37 9.90 34.48
C ASN A 63 8.23 10.97 33.35
N VAL A 64 7.26 10.77 32.47
CA VAL A 64 7.00 11.70 31.33
C VAL A 64 6.86 13.14 31.81
N LEU A 65 6.26 13.33 32.99
CA LEU A 65 6.01 14.64 33.59
C LEU A 65 7.28 15.43 33.91
N THR A 66 8.40 14.72 34.15
CA THR A 66 9.71 15.29 34.50
C THR A 66 10.71 15.29 33.36
N ALA A 67 10.33 14.73 32.20
CA ALA A 67 11.20 14.67 31.03
C ALA A 67 11.47 16.05 30.44
N VAL A 68 12.63 16.21 29.80
CA VAL A 68 13.02 17.49 29.13
C VAL A 68 12.07 17.84 27.97
N LYS A 69 11.48 16.82 27.33
CA LYS A 69 10.51 16.97 26.23
C LYS A 69 9.31 16.05 26.45
N PRO A 70 8.44 16.33 27.42
CA PRO A 70 7.40 15.39 27.84
C PRO A 70 6.41 15.06 26.71
N GLY A 71 6.01 16.04 25.89
CA GLY A 71 5.10 15.83 24.78
C GLY A 71 5.66 14.90 23.69
N GLN A 72 6.98 14.96 23.43
CA GLN A 72 7.62 14.04 22.48
C GLN A 72 7.71 12.62 23.04
N LEU A 73 8.00 12.47 24.32
CA LEU A 73 8.05 11.17 24.97
C LEU A 73 6.67 10.51 25.01
N LEU A 74 5.60 11.25 25.27
CA LEU A 74 4.24 10.72 25.21
C LEU A 74 3.85 10.27 23.80
N VAL A 75 4.18 11.05 22.76
CA VAL A 75 3.95 10.65 21.37
C VAL A 75 4.71 9.36 21.04
N LYS A 76 5.94 9.23 21.51
CA LYS A 76 6.72 7.99 21.34
C LYS A 76 6.05 6.80 22.03
N ILE A 77 5.58 6.95 23.26
CA ILE A 77 4.85 5.89 23.98
C ILE A 77 3.60 5.49 23.20
N VAL A 78 2.83 6.45 22.69
CA VAL A 78 1.64 6.16 21.90
C VAL A 78 1.99 5.44 20.60
N HIS A 79 3.07 5.85 19.92
CA HIS A 79 3.57 5.17 18.73
C HIS A 79 3.91 3.71 19.03
N ASP A 80 4.72 3.47 20.07
CA ASP A 80 5.18 2.13 20.43
C ASP A 80 3.98 1.22 20.83
N GLU A 81 2.98 1.79 21.53
CA GLU A 81 1.77 1.06 21.89
C GLU A 81 0.86 0.78 20.68
N LEU A 82 0.75 1.71 19.71
CA LEU A 82 0.03 1.47 18.46
C LEU A 82 0.71 0.36 17.66
N ALA A 83 2.03 0.39 17.53
CA ALA A 83 2.77 -0.67 16.87
C ALA A 83 2.58 -2.02 17.56
N GLN A 84 2.66 -2.06 18.91
CA GLN A 84 2.45 -3.26 19.69
C GLN A 84 1.01 -3.80 19.56
N LEU A 85 0.01 -2.93 19.55
CA LEU A 85 -1.40 -3.28 19.36
C LEU A 85 -1.63 -4.00 18.02
N MET A 86 -0.90 -3.57 16.98
CA MET A 86 -0.95 -4.16 15.65
C MET A 86 -0.05 -5.38 15.45
N GLY A 87 0.70 -5.80 16.50
CA GLY A 87 1.53 -7.01 16.48
C GLY A 87 3.03 -6.80 16.66
N GLY A 88 3.49 -5.56 16.82
CA GLY A 88 4.88 -5.18 17.08
C GLY A 88 5.79 -5.30 15.86
N GLN A 89 5.88 -6.49 15.27
CA GLN A 89 6.73 -6.77 14.12
C GLN A 89 5.95 -7.35 12.95
N ALA A 90 6.48 -7.15 11.74
CA ALA A 90 5.93 -7.79 10.55
C ALA A 90 6.06 -9.31 10.64
N THR A 91 5.00 -10.03 10.25
CA THR A 91 4.97 -11.49 10.23
C THR A 91 4.96 -11.98 8.79
N ASP A 92 5.95 -12.78 8.42
CA ASP A 92 6.06 -13.30 7.06
C ASP A 92 5.07 -14.45 6.80
N ILE A 93 4.81 -14.71 5.52
CA ILE A 93 3.99 -15.83 5.07
C ILE A 93 4.78 -17.15 5.13
N ASN A 94 4.13 -18.24 5.49
CA ASN A 94 4.74 -19.56 5.54
C ASN A 94 4.79 -20.20 4.14
N LEU A 95 5.99 -20.36 3.59
CA LEU A 95 6.25 -20.92 2.25
C LEU A 95 7.16 -22.16 2.32
N LYS A 96 7.06 -22.96 3.37
CA LYS A 96 7.96 -24.10 3.61
C LYS A 96 7.59 -25.34 2.79
N GLY A 97 6.33 -25.51 2.40
CA GLY A 97 5.85 -26.62 1.60
C GLY A 97 6.46 -26.68 0.19
N ARG A 98 6.36 -27.83 -0.46
CA ARG A 98 6.78 -28.04 -1.86
C ARG A 98 5.75 -28.88 -2.61
N PRO A 99 4.80 -28.26 -3.33
CA PRO A 99 4.55 -26.82 -3.35
C PRO A 99 4.06 -26.29 -2.00
N ALA A 100 4.38 -25.05 -1.66
CA ALA A 100 3.73 -24.35 -0.54
C ALA A 100 2.29 -24.01 -0.94
N VAL A 101 1.32 -24.42 -0.13
CA VAL A 101 -0.10 -24.24 -0.42
C VAL A 101 -0.67 -23.10 0.44
N ILE A 102 -1.26 -22.10 -0.22
CA ILE A 102 -1.89 -20.95 0.42
C ILE A 102 -3.38 -21.01 0.12
N LEU A 103 -4.21 -21.04 1.17
CA LEU A 103 -5.66 -21.05 1.07
C LEU A 103 -6.22 -19.65 1.35
N MET A 104 -7.03 -19.13 0.42
CA MET A 104 -7.69 -17.83 0.57
C MET A 104 -9.11 -18.02 1.09
N ALA A 105 -9.45 -17.47 2.26
CA ALA A 105 -10.76 -17.56 2.89
C ALA A 105 -11.36 -16.17 3.14
N GLY A 106 -12.68 -16.02 3.12
CA GLY A 106 -13.37 -14.75 3.39
C GLY A 106 -14.70 -14.60 2.67
N LEU A 107 -15.44 -13.54 2.97
CA LEU A 107 -16.76 -13.27 2.38
C LEU A 107 -16.68 -12.77 0.92
N ASN A 108 -17.84 -12.71 0.26
CA ASN A 108 -17.97 -12.07 -1.05
C ASN A 108 -17.63 -10.58 -0.96
N GLY A 109 -16.95 -10.06 -1.99
CA GLY A 109 -16.57 -8.66 -2.05
C GLY A 109 -15.33 -8.30 -1.21
N ALA A 110 -14.81 -9.22 -0.37
CA ALA A 110 -13.59 -9.00 0.39
C ALA A 110 -12.32 -8.89 -0.49
N GLY A 111 -12.41 -9.22 -1.77
CA GLY A 111 -11.29 -9.08 -2.71
C GLY A 111 -10.39 -10.31 -2.84
N LYS A 112 -10.82 -11.52 -2.44
CA LYS A 112 -10.03 -12.76 -2.50
C LYS A 112 -9.40 -13.00 -3.88
N THR A 113 -10.21 -13.03 -4.92
CA THR A 113 -9.77 -13.32 -6.29
C THR A 113 -8.72 -12.32 -6.79
N THR A 114 -8.95 -11.03 -6.58
CA THR A 114 -7.97 -9.99 -6.93
C THR A 114 -6.69 -10.13 -6.09
N LEU A 115 -6.84 -10.44 -4.81
CA LEU A 115 -5.72 -10.64 -3.90
C LEU A 115 -4.90 -11.88 -4.27
N SER A 116 -5.56 -12.98 -4.71
CA SER A 116 -4.88 -14.19 -5.19
C SER A 116 -3.91 -13.86 -6.34
N GLY A 117 -4.35 -13.03 -7.30
CA GLY A 117 -3.49 -12.53 -8.36
C GLY A 117 -2.37 -11.61 -7.85
N LYS A 118 -2.67 -10.65 -6.98
CA LYS A 118 -1.66 -9.74 -6.41
C LYS A 118 -0.60 -10.49 -5.61
N LEU A 119 -1.01 -11.47 -4.81
CA LEU A 119 -0.10 -12.31 -4.03
C LEU A 119 0.78 -13.16 -4.94
N ALA A 120 0.21 -13.75 -6.00
CA ALA A 120 0.98 -14.49 -7.00
C ALA A 120 2.06 -13.61 -7.66
N LEU A 121 1.69 -12.37 -8.04
CA LEU A 121 2.64 -11.42 -8.63
C LEU A 121 3.75 -11.04 -7.63
N LEU A 122 3.40 -10.76 -6.38
CA LEU A 122 4.35 -10.44 -5.32
C LEU A 122 5.33 -11.60 -5.10
N LEU A 123 4.84 -12.84 -4.99
CA LEU A 123 5.66 -14.02 -4.78
C LEU A 123 6.57 -14.31 -5.98
N LYS A 124 6.06 -14.14 -7.21
CA LYS A 124 6.84 -14.27 -8.45
C LYS A 124 7.99 -13.24 -8.47
N ASN A 125 7.68 -11.96 -8.28
CA ASN A 125 8.64 -10.88 -8.49
C ASN A 125 9.59 -10.67 -7.31
N LYS A 126 9.07 -10.72 -6.07
CA LYS A 126 9.86 -10.40 -4.87
C LYS A 126 10.48 -11.61 -4.20
N ARG A 127 9.91 -12.82 -4.40
CA ARG A 127 10.38 -14.07 -3.75
C ARG A 127 10.94 -15.08 -4.73
N GLY A 128 10.92 -14.78 -6.05
CA GLY A 128 11.40 -15.69 -7.09
C GLY A 128 10.65 -17.02 -7.17
N ARG A 129 9.38 -17.05 -6.69
CA ARG A 129 8.55 -18.26 -6.68
C ARG A 129 7.90 -18.52 -8.05
N LYS A 130 7.48 -19.75 -8.26
CA LYS A 130 6.72 -20.18 -9.43
C LYS A 130 5.28 -20.54 -9.01
N PRO A 131 4.41 -19.55 -8.82
CA PRO A 131 3.06 -19.80 -8.33
C PRO A 131 2.15 -20.41 -9.42
N LEU A 132 1.20 -21.25 -8.97
CA LEU A 132 0.02 -21.70 -9.69
C LEU A 132 -1.22 -21.17 -8.98
N LEU A 133 -2.12 -20.52 -9.71
CA LEU A 133 -3.44 -20.14 -9.20
C LEU A 133 -4.40 -21.33 -9.41
N VAL A 134 -5.29 -21.58 -8.41
CA VAL A 134 -6.30 -22.64 -8.49
C VAL A 134 -7.67 -22.03 -8.23
N ALA A 135 -8.60 -22.12 -9.21
CA ALA A 135 -9.92 -21.52 -9.17
C ALA A 135 -10.94 -22.49 -8.57
N CYS A 136 -11.25 -22.33 -7.27
CA CYS A 136 -12.23 -23.16 -6.56
C CYS A 136 -13.60 -22.48 -6.34
N ASP A 137 -13.88 -21.31 -6.95
CA ASP A 137 -15.21 -20.68 -6.88
C ASP A 137 -16.13 -21.28 -7.95
N VAL A 138 -16.65 -22.45 -7.70
CA VAL A 138 -17.51 -23.20 -8.63
C VAL A 138 -18.91 -22.59 -8.82
N TYR A 139 -19.33 -21.68 -7.94
CA TYR A 139 -20.67 -21.08 -7.95
C TYR A 139 -20.75 -19.86 -8.86
N ARG A 140 -19.62 -19.21 -9.14
CA ARG A 140 -19.56 -17.98 -9.92
C ARG A 140 -18.62 -18.11 -11.11
N PRO A 141 -19.11 -18.52 -12.27
CA PRO A 141 -18.28 -18.63 -13.49
C PRO A 141 -17.53 -17.32 -13.80
N ALA A 142 -18.13 -16.17 -13.51
CA ALA A 142 -17.47 -14.87 -13.67
C ALA A 142 -16.25 -14.68 -12.76
N ALA A 143 -16.21 -15.29 -11.58
CA ALA A 143 -15.04 -15.22 -10.68
C ALA A 143 -13.88 -16.07 -11.21
N VAL A 144 -14.18 -17.27 -11.75
CA VAL A 144 -13.16 -18.12 -12.43
C VAL A 144 -12.58 -17.38 -13.62
N GLU A 145 -13.44 -16.77 -14.45
CA GLU A 145 -12.99 -15.97 -15.59
C GLU A 145 -12.18 -14.75 -15.17
N GLN A 146 -12.59 -14.07 -14.11
CA GLN A 146 -11.81 -12.97 -13.53
C GLN A 146 -10.42 -13.42 -13.12
N LEU A 147 -10.29 -14.55 -12.41
CA LEU A 147 -9.00 -15.09 -12.01
C LEU A 147 -8.15 -15.48 -13.22
N ARG A 148 -8.76 -16.01 -14.29
CA ARG A 148 -8.08 -16.34 -15.55
C ARG A 148 -7.49 -15.10 -16.21
N VAL A 149 -8.28 -14.03 -16.32
CA VAL A 149 -7.81 -12.76 -16.90
C VAL A 149 -6.67 -12.16 -16.08
N LEU A 150 -6.78 -12.20 -14.75
CA LEU A 150 -5.71 -11.73 -13.86
C LEU A 150 -4.43 -12.58 -14.01
N ALA A 151 -4.58 -13.91 -14.10
CA ALA A 151 -3.47 -14.84 -14.30
C ALA A 151 -2.72 -14.54 -15.61
N GLU A 152 -3.45 -14.30 -16.70
CA GLU A 152 -2.88 -13.90 -18.00
C GLU A 152 -2.15 -12.56 -17.91
N GLN A 153 -2.76 -11.56 -17.26
CA GLN A 153 -2.17 -10.23 -17.10
C GLN A 153 -0.83 -10.24 -16.37
N ILE A 154 -0.68 -11.12 -15.37
CA ILE A 154 0.54 -11.24 -14.57
C ILE A 154 1.47 -12.37 -15.04
N GLU A 155 1.10 -13.05 -16.13
CA GLU A 155 1.85 -14.20 -16.69
C GLU A 155 2.12 -15.28 -15.64
N VAL A 156 1.06 -15.68 -14.91
CA VAL A 156 1.08 -16.78 -13.94
C VAL A 156 0.13 -17.88 -14.41
N PRO A 157 0.53 -19.15 -14.35
CA PRO A 157 -0.36 -20.26 -14.73
C PRO A 157 -1.55 -20.37 -13.78
N ILE A 158 -2.66 -20.86 -14.33
CA ILE A 158 -3.90 -21.14 -13.60
C ILE A 158 -4.37 -22.57 -13.86
N TYR A 159 -4.85 -23.24 -12.82
CA TYR A 159 -5.61 -24.48 -12.89
C TYR A 159 -7.10 -24.16 -12.67
N MET A 160 -7.94 -24.63 -13.58
CA MET A 160 -9.39 -24.51 -13.51
C MET A 160 -10.05 -25.72 -14.17
N ASN A 161 -11.17 -26.18 -13.60
CA ASN A 161 -11.98 -27.26 -14.17
C ASN A 161 -13.45 -26.81 -14.14
N LEU A 162 -13.96 -26.35 -15.30
CA LEU A 162 -15.30 -25.80 -15.44
C LEU A 162 -16.41 -26.87 -15.40
N GLU A 163 -16.05 -28.14 -15.63
CA GLU A 163 -17.01 -29.24 -15.60
C GLU A 163 -17.20 -29.80 -14.18
N CYS A 164 -16.18 -29.66 -13.34
CA CYS A 164 -16.23 -30.08 -11.96
C CYS A 164 -16.95 -29.08 -11.08
N LYS A 165 -17.90 -29.54 -10.27
CA LYS A 165 -18.64 -28.72 -9.29
C LYS A 165 -18.19 -28.97 -7.85
N ASP A 166 -17.17 -29.80 -7.65
CA ASP A 166 -16.59 -30.07 -6.34
C ASP A 166 -15.31 -29.25 -6.14
N PRO A 167 -15.34 -28.19 -5.33
CA PRO A 167 -14.16 -27.35 -5.10
C PRO A 167 -13.03 -28.11 -4.38
N VAL A 168 -13.35 -29.15 -3.61
CA VAL A 168 -12.36 -29.98 -2.93
C VAL A 168 -11.55 -30.79 -3.95
N GLN A 169 -12.25 -31.37 -4.93
CA GLN A 169 -11.60 -32.09 -6.02
C GLN A 169 -10.70 -31.15 -6.85
N ILE A 170 -11.21 -29.95 -7.22
CA ILE A 170 -10.42 -28.96 -7.98
C ILE A 170 -9.15 -28.56 -7.22
N ALA A 171 -9.24 -28.35 -5.89
CA ALA A 171 -8.07 -28.02 -5.08
C ALA A 171 -7.03 -29.15 -5.10
N ARG A 172 -7.46 -30.41 -4.94
CA ARG A 172 -6.55 -31.58 -5.01
C ARG A 172 -5.89 -31.73 -6.38
N GLU A 173 -6.67 -31.61 -7.45
CA GLU A 173 -6.18 -31.69 -8.83
C GLU A 173 -5.17 -30.56 -9.13
N GLY A 174 -5.46 -29.33 -8.71
CA GLY A 174 -4.56 -28.18 -8.86
C GLY A 174 -3.24 -28.36 -8.11
N ILE A 175 -3.26 -28.89 -6.89
CA ILE A 175 -2.04 -29.21 -6.14
C ILE A 175 -1.25 -30.36 -6.80
N HIS A 176 -1.94 -31.36 -7.33
CA HIS A 176 -1.30 -32.44 -8.08
C HIS A 176 -0.63 -31.91 -9.36
N GLU A 177 -1.33 -31.06 -10.11
CA GLU A 177 -0.80 -30.36 -11.28
C GLU A 177 0.46 -29.56 -10.96
N ALA A 178 0.44 -28.81 -9.84
CA ALA A 178 1.60 -28.05 -9.38
C ALA A 178 2.82 -28.94 -9.14
N LYS A 179 2.62 -30.10 -8.48
CA LYS A 179 3.69 -31.07 -8.25
C LYS A 179 4.21 -31.67 -9.57
N ALA A 180 3.30 -32.01 -10.48
CA ALA A 180 3.67 -32.61 -11.78
C ALA A 180 4.46 -31.65 -12.68
N LYS A 181 4.11 -30.35 -12.67
CA LYS A 181 4.74 -29.31 -13.50
C LYS A 181 5.88 -28.55 -12.82
N GLY A 182 6.18 -28.86 -11.56
CA GLY A 182 7.28 -28.25 -10.83
C GLY A 182 7.02 -26.79 -10.38
N TYR A 183 5.74 -26.42 -10.17
CA TYR A 183 5.40 -25.18 -9.47
C TYR A 183 5.69 -25.36 -7.99
N ASP A 184 6.24 -24.32 -7.37
CA ASP A 184 6.69 -24.38 -5.97
C ASP A 184 5.72 -23.71 -4.99
N THR A 185 4.65 -23.08 -5.49
CA THR A 185 3.63 -22.41 -4.70
C THR A 185 2.26 -22.59 -5.37
N VAL A 186 1.24 -22.85 -4.56
CA VAL A 186 -0.16 -22.95 -5.00
C VAL A 186 -0.99 -21.95 -4.22
N ILE A 187 -1.79 -21.15 -4.90
CA ILE A 187 -2.75 -20.24 -4.28
C ILE A 187 -4.15 -20.70 -4.64
N VAL A 188 -4.90 -21.17 -3.65
CA VAL A 188 -6.26 -21.69 -3.80
C VAL A 188 -7.25 -20.57 -3.53
N ASP A 189 -7.89 -20.06 -4.60
CA ASP A 189 -8.95 -19.04 -4.52
C ASP A 189 -10.30 -19.71 -4.30
N THR A 190 -10.92 -19.49 -3.13
CA THR A 190 -12.18 -20.13 -2.76
C THR A 190 -13.37 -19.24 -3.02
N ALA A 191 -14.56 -19.85 -3.11
CA ALA A 191 -15.82 -19.14 -3.11
C ALA A 191 -15.95 -18.26 -1.83
N GLY A 192 -16.77 -17.24 -1.93
CA GLY A 192 -17.29 -16.51 -0.79
C GLY A 192 -18.81 -16.50 -0.86
N ARG A 193 -19.46 -16.20 0.26
CA ARG A 193 -20.89 -15.90 0.34
C ARG A 193 -21.12 -14.52 0.92
N LEU A 194 -22.34 -14.03 0.87
CA LEU A 194 -22.70 -12.70 1.37
C LEU A 194 -22.65 -12.63 2.90
N ALA A 195 -22.87 -13.77 3.56
CA ALA A 195 -22.82 -13.91 5.00
C ALA A 195 -22.16 -15.23 5.39
N ILE A 196 -21.77 -15.34 6.63
CA ILE A 196 -21.24 -16.59 7.18
C ILE A 196 -22.43 -17.54 7.40
N ASP A 197 -22.37 -18.69 6.75
CA ASP A 197 -23.33 -19.76 6.91
C ASP A 197 -22.62 -21.12 7.09
N GLU A 198 -23.36 -22.13 7.56
CA GLU A 198 -22.82 -23.45 7.82
C GLU A 198 -22.29 -24.17 6.59
N GLU A 199 -22.88 -23.90 5.43
CA GLU A 199 -22.48 -24.53 4.17
C GLU A 199 -21.14 -23.99 3.69
N LEU A 200 -20.94 -22.65 3.71
CA LEU A 200 -19.66 -22.01 3.42
C LEU A 200 -18.55 -22.54 4.32
N MET A 201 -18.83 -22.59 5.62
CA MET A 201 -17.81 -22.99 6.58
C MET A 201 -17.41 -24.46 6.44
N ARG A 202 -18.38 -25.34 6.13
CA ARG A 202 -18.09 -26.76 5.84
C ARG A 202 -17.28 -26.92 4.55
N GLU A 203 -17.63 -26.17 3.51
CA GLU A 203 -16.90 -26.22 2.25
C GLU A 203 -15.46 -25.78 2.41
N ILE A 204 -15.21 -24.61 3.03
CA ILE A 204 -13.84 -24.11 3.22
C ILE A 204 -13.05 -25.05 4.14
N ALA A 205 -13.67 -25.60 5.20
CA ALA A 205 -13.03 -26.58 6.07
C ALA A 205 -12.66 -27.87 5.30
N ALA A 206 -13.53 -28.37 4.43
CA ALA A 206 -13.25 -29.53 3.57
C ALA A 206 -12.11 -29.27 2.57
N ILE A 207 -12.08 -28.06 1.97
CA ILE A 207 -10.97 -27.64 1.11
C ILE A 207 -9.68 -27.56 1.93
N LYS A 208 -9.69 -26.97 3.13
CA LYS A 208 -8.53 -26.88 4.02
C LYS A 208 -8.00 -28.26 4.39
N GLU A 209 -8.88 -29.19 4.76
CA GLU A 209 -8.51 -30.56 5.08
C GLU A 209 -7.87 -31.30 3.88
N ALA A 210 -8.44 -31.10 2.68
CA ALA A 210 -7.95 -31.76 1.48
C ALA A 210 -6.65 -31.17 0.93
N ALA A 211 -6.49 -29.86 1.03
CA ALA A 211 -5.36 -29.11 0.51
C ALA A 211 -4.17 -29.10 1.47
N GLN A 212 -4.39 -29.31 2.79
CA GLN A 212 -3.37 -29.24 3.85
C GLN A 212 -2.48 -27.99 3.67
N PRO A 213 -3.06 -26.78 3.71
CA PRO A 213 -2.32 -25.56 3.39
C PRO A 213 -1.22 -25.29 4.41
N ASP A 214 -0.07 -24.80 3.93
CA ASP A 214 0.99 -24.23 4.78
C ASP A 214 0.58 -22.91 5.39
N GLU A 215 -0.37 -22.21 4.73
CA GLU A 215 -0.87 -20.90 5.14
C GLU A 215 -2.35 -20.76 4.74
N THR A 216 -3.20 -20.42 5.72
CA THR A 216 -4.59 -20.03 5.50
C THR A 216 -4.72 -18.54 5.76
N LEU A 217 -5.03 -17.76 4.72
CA LEU A 217 -5.18 -16.30 4.80
C LEU A 217 -6.66 -15.92 4.82
N PHE A 218 -7.07 -15.25 5.89
CA PHE A 218 -8.38 -14.63 5.98
C PHE A 218 -8.35 -13.25 5.34
N VAL A 219 -9.16 -13.07 4.30
CA VAL A 219 -9.24 -11.84 3.50
C VAL A 219 -10.48 -11.06 3.89
N VAL A 220 -10.29 -9.81 4.28
CA VAL A 220 -11.39 -8.96 4.74
C VAL A 220 -11.23 -7.53 4.23
N ASP A 221 -12.37 -6.89 3.94
CA ASP A 221 -12.44 -5.50 3.53
C ASP A 221 -12.28 -4.58 4.75
N ALA A 222 -11.21 -3.77 4.78
CA ALA A 222 -10.92 -2.85 5.88
C ALA A 222 -12.00 -1.77 6.05
N MET A 223 -12.73 -1.42 4.97
CA MET A 223 -13.77 -0.39 5.02
C MET A 223 -15.01 -0.81 5.81
N THR A 224 -15.20 -2.10 6.09
CA THR A 224 -16.34 -2.59 6.86
C THR A 224 -16.20 -2.39 8.38
N GLY A 225 -15.07 -1.85 8.84
CA GLY A 225 -14.87 -1.44 10.25
C GLY A 225 -15.05 -2.60 11.24
N GLN A 226 -15.95 -2.46 12.22
CA GLN A 226 -16.20 -3.50 13.23
C GLN A 226 -16.77 -4.80 12.67
N ASP A 227 -17.49 -4.77 11.55
CA ASP A 227 -17.99 -5.98 10.89
C ASP A 227 -16.82 -6.84 10.38
N ALA A 228 -15.71 -6.23 9.93
CA ALA A 228 -14.48 -6.95 9.61
C ALA A 228 -13.95 -7.73 10.83
N VAL A 229 -13.97 -7.11 11.99
CA VAL A 229 -13.48 -7.71 13.25
C VAL A 229 -14.38 -8.87 13.69
N ASN A 230 -15.70 -8.68 13.63
CA ASN A 230 -16.68 -9.70 13.99
C ASN A 230 -16.58 -10.91 13.06
N THR A 231 -16.51 -10.65 11.75
CA THR A 231 -16.33 -11.68 10.72
C THR A 231 -15.01 -12.45 10.94
N ALA A 232 -13.91 -11.75 11.22
CA ALA A 232 -12.62 -12.37 11.49
C ALA A 232 -12.68 -13.31 12.71
N LYS A 233 -13.36 -12.89 13.77
CA LYS A 233 -13.56 -13.71 14.96
C LYS A 233 -14.29 -15.02 14.64
N GLU A 234 -15.42 -14.94 13.94
CA GLU A 234 -16.24 -16.08 13.59
C GLU A 234 -15.50 -17.06 12.65
N PHE A 235 -14.78 -16.53 11.64
CA PHE A 235 -13.92 -17.37 10.80
C PHE A 235 -12.78 -18.01 11.58
N ASN A 236 -12.16 -17.30 12.53
CA ASN A 236 -11.05 -17.84 13.31
C ASN A 236 -11.51 -18.99 14.22
N GLU A 237 -12.68 -18.87 14.85
CA GLU A 237 -13.26 -19.92 15.71
C GLU A 237 -13.51 -21.24 14.95
N ARG A 238 -13.79 -21.16 13.64
CA ARG A 238 -14.14 -22.32 12.82
C ARG A 238 -13.01 -22.86 11.95
N LEU A 239 -12.15 -21.98 11.44
CA LEU A 239 -11.08 -22.34 10.48
C LEU A 239 -9.69 -22.30 11.10
N ASP A 240 -9.50 -21.58 12.22
CA ASP A 240 -8.18 -21.34 12.80
C ASP A 240 -7.17 -20.93 11.70
N PHE A 241 -7.40 -19.78 11.08
CA PHE A 241 -6.54 -19.27 10.01
C PHE A 241 -5.20 -18.76 10.56
N ASP A 242 -4.17 -18.65 9.70
CA ASP A 242 -2.81 -18.32 10.11
C ASP A 242 -2.50 -16.82 10.06
N GLY A 243 -3.24 -16.07 9.25
CA GLY A 243 -3.03 -14.65 9.10
C GLY A 243 -4.19 -13.92 8.42
N VAL A 244 -4.21 -12.60 8.59
CA VAL A 244 -5.23 -11.71 8.03
C VAL A 244 -4.64 -10.89 6.90
N VAL A 245 -5.43 -10.66 5.86
CA VAL A 245 -5.13 -9.69 4.81
C VAL A 245 -6.23 -8.63 4.78
N LEU A 246 -5.85 -7.39 4.97
CA LEU A 246 -6.75 -6.25 4.87
C LEU A 246 -6.74 -5.72 3.43
N THR A 247 -7.88 -5.76 2.77
CA THR A 247 -8.06 -5.17 1.44
C THR A 247 -8.67 -3.78 1.53
N LYS A 248 -8.56 -3.00 0.46
CA LYS A 248 -9.17 -1.67 0.29
C LYS A 248 -8.76 -0.67 1.39
N LEU A 249 -7.57 -0.82 1.93
CA LEU A 249 -7.08 0.04 3.00
C LEU A 249 -6.85 1.48 2.52
N ASP A 250 -6.66 1.70 1.22
CA ASP A 250 -6.61 3.01 0.56
C ASP A 250 -7.90 3.80 0.70
N GLY A 251 -9.06 3.13 0.71
CA GLY A 251 -10.39 3.73 0.96
C GLY A 251 -10.73 3.88 2.45
N ASP A 252 -10.01 3.21 3.35
CA ASP A 252 -10.28 3.28 4.78
C ASP A 252 -9.65 4.53 5.41
N THR A 253 -10.49 5.49 5.76
CA THR A 253 -10.09 6.73 6.45
C THR A 253 -10.11 6.60 7.97
N ARG A 254 -10.73 5.54 8.51
CA ARG A 254 -10.93 5.31 9.95
C ARG A 254 -9.84 4.43 10.56
N GLY A 255 -9.55 3.26 9.96
CA GLY A 255 -8.50 2.36 10.41
C GLY A 255 -8.86 1.42 11.57
N GLY A 256 -10.12 1.41 11.98
CA GLY A 256 -10.56 0.65 13.15
C GLY A 256 -10.38 -0.87 13.03
N ALA A 257 -10.56 -1.41 11.83
CA ALA A 257 -10.34 -2.82 11.57
C ALA A 257 -8.86 -3.21 11.79
N ALA A 258 -7.92 -2.43 11.25
CA ALA A 258 -6.48 -2.71 11.39
C ALA A 258 -6.03 -2.70 12.86
N LEU A 259 -6.57 -1.79 13.68
CA LEU A 259 -6.25 -1.67 15.11
C LEU A 259 -6.92 -2.73 15.98
N SER A 260 -8.07 -3.28 15.55
CA SER A 260 -8.88 -4.17 16.39
C SER A 260 -8.67 -5.66 16.08
N ILE A 261 -8.48 -6.02 14.81
CA ILE A 261 -8.46 -7.43 14.35
C ILE A 261 -7.41 -8.25 15.11
N ARG A 262 -6.16 -7.76 15.14
CA ARG A 262 -5.05 -8.49 15.79
C ARG A 262 -5.36 -8.83 17.24
N THR A 263 -5.92 -7.87 17.99
CA THR A 263 -6.24 -8.06 19.41
C THR A 263 -7.43 -8.99 19.63
N VAL A 264 -8.41 -9.00 18.72
CA VAL A 264 -9.63 -9.77 18.88
C VAL A 264 -9.44 -11.24 18.48
N VAL A 265 -8.68 -11.52 17.40
CA VAL A 265 -8.49 -12.88 16.89
C VAL A 265 -7.14 -13.50 17.23
N ASP A 266 -6.22 -12.73 17.80
CA ASP A 266 -4.84 -13.13 18.10
C ASP A 266 -4.07 -13.72 16.90
N LYS A 267 -4.37 -13.23 15.70
CA LYS A 267 -3.70 -13.63 14.44
C LYS A 267 -3.03 -12.43 13.80
N PRO A 268 -1.82 -12.58 13.23
CA PRO A 268 -1.10 -11.47 12.62
C PRO A 268 -1.80 -10.97 11.35
N ILE A 269 -1.74 -9.65 11.13
CA ILE A 269 -1.99 -9.08 9.83
C ILE A 269 -0.71 -9.26 9.02
N LYS A 270 -0.78 -9.92 7.86
CA LYS A 270 0.39 -10.23 7.02
C LYS A 270 0.53 -9.30 5.83
N PHE A 271 -0.58 -8.95 5.20
CA PHE A 271 -0.58 -8.09 4.02
C PHE A 271 -1.71 -7.06 4.07
N VAL A 272 -1.51 -5.98 3.29
CA VAL A 272 -2.51 -4.93 3.08
C VAL A 272 -2.61 -4.59 1.60
N GLY A 273 -3.83 -4.56 1.08
CA GLY A 273 -4.14 -4.04 -0.24
C GLY A 273 -4.30 -2.52 -0.19
N THR A 274 -3.50 -1.81 -0.97
CA THR A 274 -3.37 -0.35 -0.95
C THR A 274 -3.80 0.30 -2.27
N GLY A 275 -4.68 -0.34 -3.02
CA GLY A 275 -5.21 0.17 -4.28
C GLY A 275 -5.62 -0.92 -5.26
N GLU A 276 -6.11 -0.55 -6.43
CA GLU A 276 -6.64 -1.48 -7.43
C GLU A 276 -5.56 -2.17 -8.28
N LYS A 277 -4.40 -1.53 -8.48
CA LYS A 277 -3.30 -2.05 -9.31
C LYS A 277 -2.79 -3.39 -8.78
N MET A 278 -2.30 -4.25 -9.67
CA MET A 278 -1.80 -5.58 -9.28
C MET A 278 -0.58 -5.52 -8.36
N GLU A 279 0.21 -4.48 -8.43
CA GLU A 279 1.36 -4.22 -7.57
C GLU A 279 0.99 -3.65 -6.20
N ALA A 280 -0.28 -3.23 -6.02
CA ALA A 280 -0.75 -2.60 -4.79
C ALA A 280 -1.09 -3.64 -3.70
N LEU A 281 -0.09 -4.40 -3.29
CA LEU A 281 -0.09 -5.31 -2.15
C LEU A 281 1.22 -5.16 -1.38
N ASP A 282 1.12 -4.72 -0.14
CA ASP A 282 2.28 -4.49 0.73
C ASP A 282 2.27 -5.47 1.90
N VAL A 283 3.46 -5.82 2.41
CA VAL A 283 3.61 -6.50 3.69
C VAL A 283 3.16 -5.56 4.80
N PHE A 284 2.43 -6.06 5.78
CA PHE A 284 1.99 -5.26 6.91
C PHE A 284 3.13 -5.02 7.88
N HIS A 285 3.51 -3.75 8.07
CA HIS A 285 4.52 -3.32 9.02
C HIS A 285 3.88 -2.50 10.14
N PRO A 286 3.70 -3.04 11.36
CA PRO A 286 3.03 -2.35 12.48
C PRO A 286 3.61 -0.97 12.79
N GLU A 287 4.94 -0.84 12.84
CA GLU A 287 5.62 0.43 13.12
C GLU A 287 5.32 1.49 12.05
N ARG A 288 5.40 1.13 10.76
CA ARG A 288 5.09 2.04 9.65
C ARG A 288 3.62 2.46 9.66
N MET A 289 2.72 1.57 10.07
CA MET A 289 1.30 1.91 10.24
C MET A 289 1.09 2.86 11.41
N ALA A 290 1.80 2.68 12.53
CA ALA A 290 1.78 3.63 13.65
C ALA A 290 2.28 5.01 13.22
N ASP A 291 3.37 5.08 12.44
CA ASP A 291 3.88 6.34 11.87
C ASP A 291 2.83 7.04 11.00
N ARG A 292 2.15 6.29 10.11
CA ARG A 292 1.07 6.83 9.26
C ARG A 292 -0.10 7.36 10.08
N ILE A 293 -0.54 6.59 11.09
CA ILE A 293 -1.64 6.97 11.99
C ILE A 293 -1.30 8.26 12.76
N LEU A 294 -0.05 8.45 13.16
CA LEU A 294 0.40 9.64 13.88
C LEU A 294 0.78 10.82 12.96
N GLY A 295 0.59 10.69 11.65
CA GLY A 295 0.92 11.73 10.67
C GLY A 295 2.43 11.97 10.52
N MET A 296 3.25 11.01 10.92
CA MET A 296 4.72 11.07 10.83
C MET A 296 5.24 10.68 9.43
N GLY A 297 4.35 10.21 8.56
CA GLY A 297 4.69 9.71 7.23
C GLY A 297 5.24 8.28 7.22
N ASP A 298 5.64 7.80 6.05
CA ASP A 298 6.24 6.49 5.88
C ASP A 298 7.37 6.57 4.84
N ILE A 299 8.47 7.19 5.23
CA ILE A 299 9.62 7.42 4.35
C ILE A 299 10.24 6.09 3.91
N VAL A 300 10.22 5.06 4.76
CA VAL A 300 10.83 3.76 4.44
C VAL A 300 10.10 3.10 3.28
N SER A 301 8.76 3.01 3.35
CA SER A 301 7.96 2.47 2.23
C SER A 301 8.12 3.29 0.95
N LEU A 302 8.24 4.62 1.06
CA LEU A 302 8.48 5.48 -0.10
C LEU A 302 9.83 5.17 -0.76
N VAL A 303 10.88 5.02 0.04
CA VAL A 303 12.24 4.68 -0.46
C VAL A 303 12.25 3.27 -1.06
N GLU A 304 11.62 2.29 -0.42
CA GLU A 304 11.51 0.92 -0.94
C GLU A 304 10.80 0.90 -2.30
N ARG A 305 9.66 1.57 -2.45
CA ARG A 305 8.94 1.69 -3.72
C ARG A 305 9.77 2.41 -4.79
N ALA A 306 10.51 3.45 -4.40
CA ALA A 306 11.41 4.13 -5.31
C ALA A 306 12.55 3.21 -5.79
N GLN A 307 13.13 2.40 -4.89
CA GLN A 307 14.19 1.45 -5.22
C GLN A 307 13.69 0.29 -6.11
N GLU A 308 12.49 -0.23 -5.87
CA GLU A 308 11.89 -1.30 -6.69
C GLU A 308 11.67 -0.87 -8.15
N GLN A 309 11.37 0.42 -8.38
CA GLN A 309 11.13 0.98 -9.71
C GLN A 309 12.40 1.59 -10.32
N TYR A 310 13.53 1.55 -9.59
CA TYR A 310 14.77 2.15 -10.03
C TYR A 310 15.50 1.24 -11.01
N ASP A 311 15.41 1.58 -12.31
CA ASP A 311 16.28 0.99 -13.34
C ASP A 311 17.58 1.80 -13.41
N GLU A 312 18.66 1.21 -12.89
CA GLU A 312 19.98 1.83 -12.86
C GLU A 312 20.47 2.20 -14.27
N LYS A 313 20.16 1.37 -15.28
CA LYS A 313 20.55 1.62 -16.68
C LYS A 313 19.79 2.82 -17.26
N GLU A 314 18.49 2.90 -16.99
CA GLU A 314 17.68 4.05 -17.41
C GLU A 314 18.10 5.33 -16.68
N ALA A 315 18.37 5.26 -15.39
CA ALA A 315 18.86 6.40 -14.61
C ALA A 315 20.21 6.92 -15.12
N GLN A 316 21.17 6.03 -15.40
CA GLN A 316 22.46 6.41 -15.99
C GLN A 316 22.30 6.98 -17.41
N ARG A 317 21.41 6.41 -18.22
CA ARG A 317 21.09 6.93 -19.55
C ARG A 317 20.50 8.34 -19.48
N LEU A 318 19.54 8.55 -18.59
CA LEU A 318 18.91 9.83 -18.36
C LEU A 318 19.92 10.86 -17.88
N GLN A 319 20.76 10.50 -16.90
CA GLN A 319 21.83 11.38 -16.39
C GLN A 319 22.79 11.82 -17.52
N ARG A 320 23.22 10.89 -18.38
CA ARG A 320 24.07 11.22 -19.56
C ARG A 320 23.35 12.15 -20.53
N ARG A 321 22.05 11.97 -20.78
CA ARG A 321 21.25 12.83 -21.66
C ARG A 321 21.08 14.23 -21.08
N ILE A 322 20.84 14.35 -19.76
CA ILE A 322 20.76 15.65 -19.06
C ILE A 322 22.10 16.38 -19.15
N GLN A 323 23.23 15.69 -18.90
CA GLN A 323 24.58 16.26 -19.00
C GLN A 323 24.88 16.78 -20.42
N LYS A 324 24.42 16.05 -21.43
CA LYS A 324 24.56 16.46 -22.85
C LYS A 324 23.52 17.47 -23.30
N ASN A 325 22.64 17.98 -22.42
CA ASN A 325 21.52 18.88 -22.74
C ASN A 325 20.55 18.30 -23.79
N GLN A 326 20.36 16.98 -23.79
CA GLN A 326 19.53 16.23 -24.73
C GLN A 326 18.21 15.74 -24.10
N PHE A 327 17.81 16.29 -22.95
CA PHE A 327 16.54 15.97 -22.30
C PHE A 327 15.39 16.43 -23.18
N ASP A 328 14.49 15.51 -23.55
CA ASP A 328 13.38 15.72 -24.48
C ASP A 328 12.02 15.26 -23.90
N PHE A 329 10.94 15.39 -24.68
CA PHE A 329 9.60 14.96 -24.23
C PHE A 329 9.45 13.45 -24.10
N ASN A 330 10.30 12.62 -24.74
CA ASN A 330 10.27 11.18 -24.53
C ASN A 330 10.83 10.83 -23.13
N ASP A 331 11.93 11.51 -22.73
CA ASP A 331 12.48 11.36 -21.38
C ASP A 331 11.49 11.83 -20.31
N PHE A 332 10.79 12.95 -20.59
CA PHE A 332 9.77 13.46 -19.67
C PHE A 332 8.57 12.53 -19.54
N LEU A 333 8.11 11.94 -20.65
CA LEU A 333 7.05 10.92 -20.64
C LEU A 333 7.46 9.68 -19.87
N ALA A 334 8.70 9.20 -20.08
CA ALA A 334 9.22 8.04 -19.35
C ALA A 334 9.26 8.29 -17.83
N GLN A 335 9.64 9.49 -17.40
CA GLN A 335 9.59 9.86 -15.98
C GLN A 335 8.17 9.87 -15.41
N ILE A 336 7.19 10.41 -16.14
CA ILE A 336 5.79 10.39 -15.73
C ILE A 336 5.30 8.96 -15.59
N GLN A 337 5.61 8.08 -16.54
CA GLN A 337 5.24 6.67 -16.50
C GLN A 337 5.90 5.94 -15.34
N GLN A 338 7.14 6.29 -15.00
CA GLN A 338 7.85 5.72 -13.85
C GLN A 338 7.19 6.14 -12.54
N ILE A 339 6.81 7.41 -12.38
CA ILE A 339 6.06 7.91 -11.21
C ILE A 339 4.71 7.19 -11.09
N LYS A 340 3.99 7.00 -12.20
CA LYS A 340 2.70 6.26 -12.21
C LYS A 340 2.84 4.79 -11.80
N LYS A 341 3.97 4.15 -12.09
CA LYS A 341 4.26 2.78 -11.65
C LYS A 341 4.50 2.68 -10.14
N MET A 342 4.98 3.73 -9.48
CA MET A 342 5.21 3.76 -8.03
C MET A 342 3.92 3.74 -7.20
N GLY A 343 2.76 3.94 -7.81
CA GLY A 343 1.45 3.92 -7.15
C GLY A 343 0.66 5.21 -7.34
N ASN A 344 -0.38 5.41 -6.50
CA ASN A 344 -1.19 6.61 -6.51
C ASN A 344 -0.36 7.79 -5.94
N LEU A 345 -0.37 8.93 -6.63
CA LEU A 345 0.37 10.14 -6.22
C LEU A 345 -0.06 10.66 -4.86
N LYS A 346 -1.34 10.55 -4.53
CA LYS A 346 -1.89 10.97 -3.24
C LYS A 346 -1.32 10.12 -2.11
N ASP A 347 -1.16 8.81 -2.34
CA ASP A 347 -0.54 7.90 -1.39
C ASP A 347 0.95 8.20 -1.21
N LEU A 348 1.69 8.40 -2.31
CA LEU A 348 3.11 8.76 -2.26
C LEU A 348 3.32 10.09 -1.51
N ALA A 349 2.48 11.08 -1.76
CA ALA A 349 2.53 12.36 -1.06
C ALA A 349 2.22 12.22 0.43
N SER A 350 1.31 11.32 0.81
CA SER A 350 0.97 11.05 2.22
C SER A 350 2.11 10.39 3.00
N MET A 351 3.04 9.72 2.30
CA MET A 351 4.22 9.10 2.92
C MET A 351 5.30 10.12 3.30
N ILE A 352 5.22 11.35 2.78
CA ILE A 352 6.19 12.42 3.09
C ILE A 352 5.65 13.25 4.26
N PRO A 353 6.38 13.36 5.39
CA PRO A 353 5.97 14.16 6.54
C PRO A 353 5.69 15.61 6.15
N GLY A 354 4.49 16.11 6.50
CA GLY A 354 4.07 17.50 6.26
C GLY A 354 3.59 17.82 4.85
N VAL A 355 3.90 17.01 3.84
CA VAL A 355 3.48 17.25 2.43
C VAL A 355 2.05 16.78 2.20
N GLY A 356 1.63 15.68 2.82
CA GLY A 356 0.27 15.14 2.70
C GLY A 356 -0.81 16.17 3.07
N LYS A 357 -0.52 17.08 4.02
CA LYS A 357 -1.44 18.16 4.41
C LYS A 357 -1.49 19.29 3.38
N ALA A 358 -0.34 19.69 2.84
CA ALA A 358 -0.26 20.76 1.84
C ALA A 358 -0.93 20.39 0.52
N LEU A 359 -1.09 19.10 0.25
CA LEU A 359 -1.68 18.57 -0.98
C LEU A 359 -3.13 18.07 -0.80
N LYS A 360 -3.68 18.07 0.43
CA LYS A 360 -5.08 17.66 0.67
C LYS A 360 -6.10 18.48 -0.12
N ASP A 361 -5.82 19.78 -0.29
CA ASP A 361 -6.70 20.71 -1.02
C ASP A 361 -6.38 20.79 -2.52
N VAL A 362 -5.36 20.06 -2.97
CA VAL A 362 -5.00 19.97 -4.38
C VAL A 362 -5.54 18.63 -4.88
N ASP A 363 -6.53 18.71 -5.75
CA ASP A 363 -7.09 17.53 -6.41
C ASP A 363 -6.05 16.98 -7.39
N ILE A 364 -5.11 16.19 -6.85
CA ILE A 364 -4.13 15.46 -7.65
C ILE A 364 -4.79 14.15 -8.04
N ASP A 365 -5.65 14.22 -9.05
CA ASP A 365 -6.24 13.05 -9.67
C ASP A 365 -5.15 12.30 -10.47
N ASP A 366 -5.19 10.97 -10.46
CA ASP A 366 -4.40 10.13 -11.39
C ASP A 366 -4.66 10.55 -12.86
N ASP A 367 -5.80 11.20 -13.11
CA ASP A 367 -6.16 11.78 -14.40
C ASP A 367 -5.36 13.04 -14.76
N ALA A 368 -4.72 13.71 -13.79
CA ALA A 368 -3.90 14.91 -14.06
C ALA A 368 -2.76 14.62 -15.06
N PHE A 369 -2.23 13.40 -15.07
CA PHE A 369 -1.23 13.00 -16.05
C PHE A 369 -1.78 12.54 -17.39
N LYS A 370 -3.07 12.13 -17.45
CA LYS A 370 -3.67 11.68 -18.72
C LYS A 370 -3.64 12.76 -19.78
N GLY A 371 -3.96 14.00 -19.42
CA GLY A 371 -3.88 15.15 -20.32
C GLY A 371 -2.45 15.41 -20.81
N ILE A 372 -1.47 15.33 -19.92
CA ILE A 372 -0.05 15.52 -20.26
C ILE A 372 0.43 14.41 -21.21
N GLU A 373 0.11 13.16 -20.91
CA GLU A 373 0.44 12.01 -21.76
C GLU A 373 -0.21 12.14 -23.15
N ALA A 374 -1.50 12.49 -23.20
CA ALA A 374 -2.21 12.70 -24.46
C ALA A 374 -1.59 13.78 -25.31
N ILE A 375 -1.18 14.91 -24.72
CA ILE A 375 -0.45 15.99 -25.41
C ILE A 375 0.87 15.48 -25.99
N ILE A 376 1.70 14.79 -25.19
CA ILE A 376 3.00 14.29 -25.62
C ILE A 376 2.85 13.22 -26.71
N LEU A 377 1.88 12.30 -26.55
CA LEU A 377 1.61 11.24 -27.53
C LEU A 377 1.06 11.80 -28.84
N SER A 378 0.38 12.95 -28.83
CA SER A 378 -0.11 13.65 -30.02
C SER A 378 1.00 14.42 -30.77
N MET A 379 2.20 14.54 -30.18
CA MET A 379 3.38 15.08 -30.86
C MET A 379 4.00 14.03 -31.79
N THR A 380 4.52 14.45 -32.94
CA THR A 380 5.35 13.60 -33.80
C THR A 380 6.67 13.23 -33.09
N PRO A 381 7.35 12.13 -33.45
CA PRO A 381 8.66 11.78 -32.89
C PRO A 381 9.67 12.93 -32.96
N LYS A 382 9.67 13.68 -34.08
CA LYS A 382 10.55 14.82 -34.27
C LYS A 382 10.23 15.98 -33.32
N GLU A 383 8.95 16.25 -33.07
CA GLU A 383 8.50 17.30 -32.12
C GLU A 383 8.83 16.94 -30.67
N ARG A 384 8.78 15.65 -30.32
CA ARG A 384 9.19 15.20 -28.97
C ARG A 384 10.69 15.36 -28.75
N GLN A 385 11.50 15.05 -29.77
CA GLN A 385 12.96 15.18 -29.71
C GLN A 385 13.44 16.62 -29.77
N HIS A 386 12.71 17.49 -30.49
CA HIS A 386 13.05 18.86 -30.76
C HIS A 386 11.94 19.83 -30.35
N PRO A 387 11.76 20.09 -29.04
CA PRO A 387 10.69 20.98 -28.56
C PRO A 387 10.73 22.40 -29.18
N GLU A 388 11.88 22.85 -29.60
CA GLU A 388 12.11 24.17 -30.22
C GLU A 388 11.36 24.36 -31.53
N ILE A 389 10.95 23.29 -32.22
CA ILE A 389 10.19 23.40 -33.47
C ILE A 389 8.68 23.63 -33.27
N LEU A 390 8.20 23.62 -32.01
CA LEU A 390 6.77 23.75 -31.66
C LEU A 390 6.26 25.18 -31.88
N ASN A 391 5.85 25.49 -33.12
CA ASN A 391 5.18 26.73 -33.46
C ASN A 391 3.67 26.68 -33.13
N GLN A 392 2.96 27.80 -33.31
CA GLN A 392 1.54 27.96 -33.01
C GLN A 392 0.65 26.95 -33.76
N SER A 393 0.91 26.73 -35.05
CA SER A 393 0.13 25.78 -35.87
C SER A 393 0.29 24.35 -35.38
N ARG A 394 1.51 23.93 -35.01
CA ARG A 394 1.78 22.60 -34.44
C ARG A 394 1.09 22.42 -33.09
N LYS A 395 1.15 23.43 -32.20
CA LYS A 395 0.47 23.42 -30.90
C LYS A 395 -1.05 23.30 -31.05
N MET A 396 -1.67 23.98 -32.02
CA MET A 396 -3.10 23.83 -32.34
C MET A 396 -3.45 22.39 -32.78
N ARG A 397 -2.62 21.82 -33.68
CA ARG A 397 -2.82 20.43 -34.11
C ARG A 397 -2.69 19.44 -32.96
N ILE A 398 -1.70 19.62 -32.09
CA ILE A 398 -1.47 18.80 -30.90
C ILE A 398 -2.66 18.93 -29.96
N ALA A 399 -3.14 20.12 -29.67
CA ALA A 399 -4.31 20.37 -28.84
C ALA A 399 -5.55 19.64 -29.38
N LYS A 400 -5.81 19.73 -30.68
CA LYS A 400 -6.91 19.02 -31.34
C LYS A 400 -6.76 17.50 -31.24
N GLY A 401 -5.53 16.99 -31.46
CA GLY A 401 -5.24 15.54 -31.42
C GLY A 401 -5.29 14.93 -30.03
N SER A 402 -4.97 15.68 -28.98
CA SER A 402 -4.99 15.25 -27.60
C SER A 402 -6.34 15.47 -26.89
N GLY A 403 -7.30 16.16 -27.55
CA GLY A 403 -8.56 16.53 -26.91
C GLY A 403 -8.40 17.58 -25.81
N THR A 404 -7.26 18.32 -25.78
CA THR A 404 -6.97 19.35 -24.79
C THR A 404 -7.02 20.76 -25.40
N SER A 405 -6.93 21.79 -24.56
CA SER A 405 -6.88 23.16 -24.99
C SER A 405 -5.46 23.59 -25.40
N ILE A 406 -5.36 24.61 -26.29
CA ILE A 406 -4.06 25.17 -26.63
C ILE A 406 -3.35 25.80 -25.43
N GLN A 407 -4.12 26.23 -24.42
CA GLN A 407 -3.60 26.79 -23.18
C GLN A 407 -2.88 25.72 -22.37
N GLU A 408 -3.42 24.49 -22.31
CA GLU A 408 -2.80 23.34 -21.64
C GLU A 408 -1.52 22.90 -22.35
N VAL A 409 -1.52 22.88 -23.69
CA VAL A 409 -0.31 22.60 -24.46
C VAL A 409 0.77 23.66 -24.19
N ASN A 410 0.41 24.96 -24.18
CA ASN A 410 1.37 26.02 -23.85
C ASN A 410 1.88 25.91 -22.41
N ARG A 411 1.01 25.56 -21.45
CA ARG A 411 1.40 25.35 -20.05
C ARG A 411 2.42 24.22 -19.94
N LEU A 412 2.14 23.08 -20.59
CA LEU A 412 3.05 21.93 -20.60
C LEU A 412 4.42 22.26 -21.17
N VAL A 413 4.47 22.93 -22.35
CA VAL A 413 5.73 23.34 -22.99
C VAL A 413 6.52 24.26 -22.06
N LYS A 414 5.85 25.22 -21.41
CA LYS A 414 6.50 26.13 -20.44
C LYS A 414 7.04 25.39 -19.22
N GLN A 415 6.27 24.46 -18.66
CA GLN A 415 6.71 23.62 -17.54
C GLN A 415 7.90 22.74 -17.92
N PHE A 416 7.86 22.13 -19.08
CA PHE A 416 8.97 21.34 -19.62
C PHE A 416 10.25 22.17 -19.74
N ASP A 417 10.17 23.39 -20.31
CA ASP A 417 11.32 24.30 -20.43
C ASP A 417 11.89 24.71 -19.06
N GLN A 418 11.01 24.93 -18.07
CA GLN A 418 11.43 25.24 -16.71
C GLN A 418 12.15 24.04 -16.07
N THR A 419 11.62 22.83 -16.23
CA THR A 419 12.22 21.59 -15.73
C THR A 419 13.59 21.36 -16.37
N ARG A 420 13.71 21.56 -17.69
CA ARG A 420 14.98 21.43 -18.43
C ARG A 420 16.03 22.43 -17.94
N LYS A 421 15.63 23.68 -17.66
CA LYS A 421 16.51 24.71 -17.08
C LYS A 421 16.98 24.34 -15.68
N MET A 422 16.07 23.85 -14.83
CA MET A 422 16.38 23.42 -13.47
C MET A 422 17.37 22.24 -13.46
N MET A 423 17.12 21.21 -14.28
CA MET A 423 18.03 20.07 -14.42
C MET A 423 19.42 20.48 -14.90
N LYS A 424 19.50 21.42 -15.83
CA LYS A 424 20.78 21.98 -16.28
C LYS A 424 21.54 22.73 -15.19
N MET A 425 20.83 23.45 -14.32
CA MET A 425 21.45 24.10 -13.16
C MET A 425 21.96 23.09 -12.14
N MET A 426 21.27 21.96 -11.93
CA MET A 426 21.67 20.91 -11.00
C MET A 426 22.90 20.13 -11.48
N THR A 427 23.14 20.00 -12.78
CA THR A 427 24.32 19.31 -13.35
C THR A 427 25.53 20.24 -13.55
N GLY A 428 25.38 21.56 -13.38
CA GLY A 428 26.46 22.53 -13.49
C GLY A 428 27.39 22.55 -12.27
N SER A 429 28.67 22.87 -12.49
CA SER A 429 29.75 22.88 -11.49
C SER A 429 29.50 23.73 -10.23
N LYS A 430 28.52 24.64 -10.25
CA LYS A 430 28.13 25.47 -9.10
C LYS A 430 27.48 24.68 -7.94
N MET A 431 26.88 23.52 -8.21
CA MET A 431 26.24 22.73 -7.15
C MET A 431 27.24 21.85 -6.39
N LYS A 432 28.36 21.41 -7.00
CA LYS A 432 29.47 20.75 -6.29
C LYS A 432 30.06 21.64 -5.19
N SER A 433 30.09 22.98 -5.40
CA SER A 433 30.59 23.93 -4.40
C SER A 433 29.56 24.27 -3.30
N MET A 434 28.25 24.09 -3.58
CA MET A 434 27.19 24.32 -2.58
C MET A 434 26.94 23.11 -1.68
N MET A 435 27.03 21.87 -2.20
CA MET A 435 26.95 20.65 -1.39
C MET A 435 28.14 20.49 -0.42
N GLY A 436 29.32 21.05 -0.75
CA GLY A 436 30.47 21.07 0.16
C GLY A 436 30.33 22.04 1.35
N LYS A 437 29.29 22.87 1.40
CA LYS A 437 29.00 23.83 2.47
C LYS A 437 27.77 23.52 3.31
N MET A 438 27.05 22.41 3.04
CA MET A 438 25.97 21.97 3.92
C MET A 438 26.53 21.24 5.13
N PRO A 439 26.05 21.54 6.36
CA PRO A 439 26.43 20.79 7.54
C PRO A 439 26.00 19.33 7.37
N GLN A 440 26.90 18.40 7.64
CA GLN A 440 26.64 16.96 7.59
C GLN A 440 25.49 16.61 8.55
N MET A 441 24.39 16.14 8.03
CA MET A 441 23.37 15.47 8.83
C MET A 441 23.89 14.08 9.25
N PRO A 442 23.82 13.71 10.53
CA PRO A 442 24.25 12.39 11.00
C PRO A 442 23.31 11.32 10.41
N GLY A 443 23.85 10.38 9.63
CA GLY A 443 23.12 9.20 9.18
C GLY A 443 23.13 8.90 7.67
N MET A 444 23.76 9.71 6.82
CA MET A 444 23.87 9.38 5.39
C MET A 444 25.18 8.65 5.06
N PRO A 445 25.14 7.54 4.29
CA PRO A 445 26.35 6.88 3.80
C PRO A 445 27.08 7.77 2.80
N LYS A 446 28.43 7.78 2.87
CA LYS A 446 29.27 8.49 1.93
C LYS A 446 29.12 7.88 0.53
N LEU A 447 28.55 8.64 -0.39
CA LEU A 447 28.67 8.37 -1.82
C LEU A 447 30.13 8.60 -2.24
N LYS A 448 30.78 7.51 -2.67
CA LYS A 448 32.07 7.55 -3.35
C LYS A 448 31.93 7.99 -4.80
#